data_50747921f033543de2115da215f75579
#
_entry.id   50747921f033543de2115da215f75579
#
_cell.length_a   1.000
_cell.length_b   1.000
_cell.length_c   1.000
_cell.angle_alpha   90.00
_cell.angle_beta   90.00
_cell.angle_gamma   90.00
#
_symmetry.space_group_name_H-M   'P 1'
#
loop_
_entity.id
_entity.type
_entity.pdbx_description
1 polymer ?
#
loop_
_entity_poly.entity_id
_entity_poly.type
_entity_poly.pdbx_seq_one_letter_code
_entity_poly.pdbx_strand_id
1 'polypeptide(L)'
;MPWPKEHKRNTRERIVGAAAAAFRQQGFDQVSVADIMQRAGLTHGGFYAHFTSKDDLLIEALAHASTQVTSMLESPPADPASADRLLPAAMTYLSSFHLAHPEQGCPVAALGPELIRTGQKFRNELTAEIRSRLNQLYDLTSPELPPKIRRQQIAGALACMVGGLILARGLKESERRKFLEECHSFLRAALVDSNPKGATPKRRGTPPSKHTNSHRPRKSL
;
A
#
# COMPACT_ATOMS: atom_id res chain seq x y z
N MET A 1 12.59 -5.46 -44.10
CA MET A 1 11.15 -5.51 -43.74
C MET A 1 10.98 -4.82 -42.38
N PRO A 2 10.06 -3.86 -42.25
CA PRO A 2 9.75 -3.32 -40.93
C PRO A 2 9.11 -4.43 -40.08
N TRP A 3 9.56 -4.56 -38.83
CA TRP A 3 8.97 -5.49 -37.89
C TRP A 3 7.46 -5.19 -37.71
N PRO A 4 6.58 -6.20 -37.54
CA PRO A 4 5.17 -5.98 -37.28
C PRO A 4 4.99 -5.08 -36.04
N LYS A 5 4.01 -4.17 -36.08
CA LYS A 5 3.74 -3.24 -34.92
C LYS A 5 3.58 -3.97 -33.60
N GLU A 6 3.01 -5.17 -33.66
CA GLU A 6 2.83 -6.03 -32.48
C GLU A 6 4.17 -6.51 -31.91
N HIS A 7 5.13 -6.90 -32.75
CA HIS A 7 6.46 -7.29 -32.30
C HIS A 7 7.17 -6.14 -31.58
N LYS A 8 7.07 -4.90 -32.12
CA LYS A 8 7.66 -3.71 -31.48
C LYS A 8 7.03 -3.45 -30.11
N ARG A 9 5.69 -3.60 -29.97
CA ARG A 9 4.98 -3.46 -28.71
C ARG A 9 5.44 -4.52 -27.70
N ASN A 10 5.43 -5.79 -28.05
CA ASN A 10 5.84 -6.89 -27.17
C ASN A 10 7.29 -6.74 -26.72
N THR A 11 8.16 -6.28 -27.60
CA THR A 11 9.58 -5.99 -27.24
C THR A 11 9.65 -4.85 -26.22
N ARG A 12 8.89 -3.76 -26.41
CA ARG A 12 8.83 -2.65 -25.47
C ARG A 12 8.33 -3.09 -24.10
N GLU A 13 7.26 -3.88 -24.03
CA GLU A 13 6.70 -4.43 -22.79
C GLU A 13 7.72 -5.29 -22.02
N ARG A 14 8.51 -6.12 -22.74
CA ARG A 14 9.61 -6.89 -22.14
C ARG A 14 10.67 -6.00 -21.51
N ILE A 15 11.06 -4.92 -22.20
CA ILE A 15 12.05 -3.96 -21.68
C ILE A 15 11.50 -3.26 -20.43
N VAL A 16 10.24 -2.79 -20.46
CA VAL A 16 9.58 -2.14 -19.33
C VAL A 16 9.49 -3.08 -18.13
N GLY A 17 9.07 -4.32 -18.34
CA GLY A 17 8.99 -5.32 -17.26
C GLY A 17 10.35 -5.64 -16.63
N ALA A 18 11.39 -5.82 -17.47
CA ALA A 18 12.76 -6.05 -17.01
C ALA A 18 13.30 -4.84 -16.22
N ALA A 19 13.05 -3.61 -16.69
CA ALA A 19 13.45 -2.39 -16.01
C ALA A 19 12.71 -2.21 -14.68
N ALA A 20 11.40 -2.43 -14.66
CA ALA A 20 10.58 -2.32 -13.46
C ALA A 20 11.06 -3.26 -12.35
N ALA A 21 11.42 -4.49 -12.68
CA ALA A 21 12.00 -5.44 -11.74
C ALA A 21 13.41 -5.02 -11.29
N ALA A 22 14.28 -4.68 -12.23
CA ALA A 22 15.68 -4.35 -11.95
C ALA A 22 15.78 -3.09 -11.06
N PHE A 23 15.05 -2.02 -11.39
CA PHE A 23 15.06 -0.79 -10.60
C PHE A 23 14.59 -1.01 -9.16
N ARG A 24 13.49 -1.77 -8.96
CA ARG A 24 13.00 -2.06 -7.60
C ARG A 24 13.93 -2.96 -6.80
N GLN A 25 14.68 -3.81 -7.46
CA GLN A 25 15.63 -4.72 -6.81
C GLN A 25 16.94 -4.05 -6.42
N GLN A 26 17.47 -3.17 -7.27
CA GLN A 26 18.84 -2.66 -7.15
C GLN A 26 18.91 -1.12 -7.00
N GLY A 27 17.82 -0.39 -7.26
CA GLY A 27 17.79 1.07 -7.36
C GLY A 27 18.01 1.54 -8.81
N PHE A 28 17.56 2.76 -9.08
CA PHE A 28 17.65 3.35 -10.43
C PHE A 28 19.11 3.60 -10.86
N ASP A 29 19.92 4.17 -9.98
CA ASP A 29 21.28 4.57 -10.32
C ASP A 29 22.21 3.38 -10.61
N GLN A 30 21.99 2.26 -9.92
CA GLN A 30 22.84 1.06 -10.01
C GLN A 30 22.60 0.21 -11.25
N VAL A 31 21.46 0.38 -11.93
CA VAL A 31 21.08 -0.44 -13.09
C VAL A 31 21.44 0.26 -14.39
N SER A 32 22.24 -0.34 -15.24
CA SER A 32 22.56 0.19 -16.56
C SER A 32 21.53 -0.21 -17.62
N VAL A 33 21.49 0.53 -18.73
CA VAL A 33 20.68 0.16 -19.91
C VAL A 33 21.09 -1.21 -20.45
N ALA A 34 22.39 -1.53 -20.39
CA ALA A 34 22.90 -2.83 -20.85
C ALA A 34 22.34 -3.98 -19.99
N ASP A 35 22.29 -3.81 -18.65
CA ASP A 35 21.73 -4.82 -17.74
C ASP A 35 20.24 -5.05 -17.99
N ILE A 36 19.49 -3.97 -18.25
CA ILE A 36 18.06 -4.07 -18.57
C ILE A 36 17.85 -4.83 -19.87
N MET A 37 18.59 -4.48 -20.91
CA MET A 37 18.46 -5.12 -22.22
C MET A 37 18.85 -6.60 -22.16
N GLN A 38 19.90 -6.94 -21.43
CA GLN A 38 20.29 -8.32 -21.18
C GLN A 38 19.19 -9.10 -20.44
N ARG A 39 18.60 -8.54 -19.39
CA ARG A 39 17.47 -9.16 -18.66
C ARG A 39 16.24 -9.34 -19.55
N ALA A 40 16.01 -8.42 -20.49
CA ALA A 40 14.96 -8.53 -21.48
C ALA A 40 15.30 -9.53 -22.61
N GLY A 41 16.50 -10.14 -22.64
CA GLY A 41 16.95 -11.03 -23.71
C GLY A 41 17.16 -10.31 -25.03
N LEU A 42 17.66 -9.07 -24.99
CA LEU A 42 17.85 -8.17 -26.13
C LEU A 42 19.28 -7.61 -26.16
N THR A 43 19.71 -7.12 -27.31
CA THR A 43 21.00 -6.43 -27.44
C THR A 43 20.89 -4.98 -26.99
N HIS A 44 21.99 -4.43 -26.43
CA HIS A 44 22.05 -3.03 -25.97
C HIS A 44 21.63 -2.02 -27.07
N GLY A 45 22.05 -2.23 -28.32
CA GLY A 45 21.74 -1.32 -29.45
C GLY A 45 20.24 -1.20 -29.75
N GLY A 46 19.43 -2.20 -29.38
CA GLY A 46 17.99 -2.16 -29.57
C GLY A 46 17.24 -1.18 -28.66
N PHE A 47 17.87 -0.68 -27.60
CA PHE A 47 17.24 0.22 -26.60
C PHE A 47 16.70 1.48 -27.26
N TYR A 48 17.53 2.18 -28.04
CA TYR A 48 17.18 3.48 -28.63
C TYR A 48 16.11 3.42 -29.74
N ALA A 49 15.74 2.21 -30.19
CA ALA A 49 14.55 2.02 -31.03
C ALA A 49 13.23 2.10 -30.26
N HIS A 50 13.29 2.06 -28.92
CA HIS A 50 12.13 2.03 -28.02
C HIS A 50 12.07 3.20 -27.04
N PHE A 51 13.20 3.66 -26.53
CA PHE A 51 13.29 4.71 -25.48
C PHE A 51 14.34 5.73 -25.83
N THR A 52 14.08 7.00 -25.50
CA THR A 52 15.03 8.08 -25.75
C THR A 52 16.07 8.20 -24.64
N SER A 53 15.72 7.75 -23.42
CA SER A 53 16.59 7.79 -22.25
C SER A 53 16.22 6.73 -21.21
N LYS A 54 17.11 6.47 -20.29
CA LYS A 54 16.85 5.63 -19.10
C LYS A 54 15.76 6.25 -18.21
N ASP A 55 15.69 7.58 -18.18
CA ASP A 55 14.66 8.32 -17.44
C ASP A 55 13.26 8.08 -17.99
N ASP A 56 13.11 8.09 -19.34
CA ASP A 56 11.81 7.82 -19.96
C ASP A 56 11.37 6.38 -19.70
N LEU A 57 12.33 5.44 -19.71
CA LEU A 57 12.06 4.05 -19.34
C LEU A 57 11.65 3.93 -17.86
N LEU A 58 12.26 4.70 -16.95
CA LEU A 58 11.89 4.68 -15.53
C LEU A 58 10.43 5.06 -15.32
N ILE A 59 9.93 6.08 -16.02
CA ILE A 59 8.53 6.52 -15.89
C ILE A 59 7.58 5.37 -16.28
N GLU A 60 7.83 4.71 -17.39
CA GLU A 60 7.00 3.57 -17.81
C GLU A 60 7.17 2.36 -16.88
N ALA A 61 8.37 2.14 -16.37
CA ALA A 61 8.62 1.09 -15.40
C ALA A 61 7.88 1.32 -14.08
N LEU A 62 7.77 2.58 -13.62
CA LEU A 62 6.97 2.95 -12.45
C LEU A 62 5.48 2.68 -12.68
N ALA A 63 4.94 3.10 -13.83
CA ALA A 63 3.54 2.84 -14.19
C ALA A 63 3.24 1.33 -14.26
N HIS A 64 4.14 0.55 -14.87
CA HIS A 64 4.02 -0.91 -14.93
C HIS A 64 4.05 -1.55 -13.52
N ALA A 65 4.97 -1.13 -12.67
CA ALA A 65 5.05 -1.60 -11.29
C ALA A 65 3.80 -1.24 -10.48
N SER A 66 3.23 -0.06 -10.72
CA SER A 66 1.98 0.38 -10.08
C SER A 66 0.81 -0.55 -10.39
N THR A 67 0.65 -1.00 -11.64
CA THR A 67 -0.42 -1.95 -11.99
C THR A 67 -0.27 -3.29 -11.28
N GLN A 68 0.95 -3.78 -11.08
CA GLN A 68 1.20 -5.02 -10.33
C GLN A 68 0.75 -4.90 -8.87
N VAL A 69 1.05 -3.79 -8.21
CA VAL A 69 0.61 -3.54 -6.83
C VAL A 69 -0.91 -3.38 -6.76
N THR A 70 -1.52 -2.73 -7.73
CA THR A 70 -2.98 -2.60 -7.83
C THR A 70 -3.64 -3.98 -7.83
N SER A 71 -3.19 -4.88 -8.70
CA SER A 71 -3.70 -6.25 -8.76
C SER A 71 -3.49 -7.03 -7.46
N MET A 72 -2.37 -6.80 -6.77
CA MET A 72 -2.09 -7.41 -5.47
C MET A 72 -3.08 -6.95 -4.39
N LEU A 73 -3.39 -5.66 -4.33
CA LEU A 73 -4.30 -5.09 -3.33
C LEU A 73 -5.77 -5.38 -3.61
N GLU A 74 -6.14 -5.59 -4.87
CA GLU A 74 -7.49 -5.92 -5.31
C GLU A 74 -7.80 -7.43 -5.24
N SER A 75 -6.85 -8.25 -4.81
CA SER A 75 -7.09 -9.69 -4.61
C SER A 75 -8.35 -9.92 -3.77
N PRO A 76 -9.18 -10.93 -4.12
CA PRO A 76 -10.45 -11.17 -3.45
C PRO A 76 -10.26 -11.25 -1.93
N PRO A 77 -11.10 -10.58 -1.12
CA PRO A 77 -11.06 -10.71 0.32
C PRO A 77 -11.45 -12.13 0.75
N ALA A 78 -10.93 -12.57 1.89
CA ALA A 78 -11.30 -13.85 2.49
C ALA A 78 -12.81 -13.91 2.83
N ASP A 79 -13.44 -12.75 3.11
CA ASP A 79 -14.88 -12.59 3.27
C ASP A 79 -15.43 -11.64 2.18
N PRO A 80 -16.10 -12.18 1.14
CA PRO A 80 -16.71 -11.37 0.08
C PRO A 80 -17.82 -10.44 0.56
N ALA A 81 -18.41 -10.69 1.73
CA ALA A 81 -19.48 -9.87 2.30
C ALA A 81 -18.94 -8.63 3.05
N SER A 82 -17.64 -8.57 3.31
CA SER A 82 -17.03 -7.43 3.99
C SER A 82 -16.98 -6.20 3.08
N ALA A 83 -17.64 -5.12 3.50
CA ALA A 83 -17.58 -3.82 2.83
C ALA A 83 -16.22 -3.09 3.07
N ASP A 84 -15.46 -3.52 4.07
CA ASP A 84 -14.15 -2.97 4.39
C ASP A 84 -13.05 -3.96 3.99
N ARG A 85 -12.32 -3.62 2.94
CA ARG A 85 -11.22 -4.41 2.39
C ARG A 85 -9.84 -3.82 2.66
N LEU A 86 -9.78 -2.66 3.36
CA LEU A 86 -8.51 -1.97 3.61
C LEU A 86 -7.58 -2.81 4.49
N LEU A 87 -8.10 -3.41 5.56
CA LEU A 87 -7.28 -4.25 6.44
C LEU A 87 -6.74 -5.49 5.72
N PRO A 88 -7.54 -6.31 5.02
CA PRO A 88 -7.03 -7.41 4.21
C PRO A 88 -5.95 -7.00 3.19
N ALA A 89 -6.16 -5.89 2.48
CA ALA A 89 -5.18 -5.37 1.53
C ALA A 89 -3.86 -4.97 2.21
N ALA A 90 -3.93 -4.32 3.38
CA ALA A 90 -2.75 -3.96 4.15
C ALA A 90 -2.00 -5.19 4.68
N MET A 91 -2.71 -6.25 5.10
CA MET A 91 -2.09 -7.53 5.50
C MET A 91 -1.36 -8.20 4.33
N THR A 92 -2.00 -8.23 3.15
CA THR A 92 -1.39 -8.76 1.92
C THR A 92 -0.15 -7.96 1.54
N TYR A 93 -0.21 -6.63 1.63
CA TYR A 93 0.93 -5.77 1.35
C TYR A 93 2.13 -6.03 2.29
N LEU A 94 1.90 -6.19 3.60
CA LEU A 94 2.94 -6.48 4.60
C LEU A 94 3.23 -7.99 4.72
N SER A 95 3.12 -8.73 3.63
CA SER A 95 3.40 -10.17 3.61
C SER A 95 4.90 -10.48 3.53
N SER A 96 5.27 -11.69 3.96
CA SER A 96 6.63 -12.22 3.80
C SER A 96 7.03 -12.31 2.33
N PHE A 97 6.09 -12.58 1.43
CA PHE A 97 6.33 -12.58 -0.01
C PHE A 97 6.76 -11.19 -0.50
N HIS A 98 5.98 -10.13 -0.19
CA HIS A 98 6.32 -8.77 -0.61
C HIS A 98 7.63 -8.26 0.02
N LEU A 99 7.93 -8.71 1.25
CA LEU A 99 9.20 -8.44 1.92
C LEU A 99 10.39 -9.03 1.14
N ALA A 100 10.25 -10.30 0.71
CA ALA A 100 11.33 -11.07 0.04
C ALA A 100 11.50 -10.69 -1.44
N HIS A 101 10.46 -10.17 -2.10
CA HIS A 101 10.42 -9.91 -3.55
C HIS A 101 10.25 -8.42 -3.89
N PRO A 102 11.28 -7.57 -3.63
CA PRO A 102 11.19 -6.14 -3.96
C PRO A 102 10.91 -5.92 -5.46
N GLU A 103 11.44 -6.77 -6.33
CA GLU A 103 11.28 -6.71 -7.79
C GLU A 103 9.83 -6.85 -8.27
N GLN A 104 8.94 -7.41 -7.43
CA GLN A 104 7.50 -7.56 -7.69
C GLN A 104 6.66 -6.63 -6.82
N GLY A 105 7.30 -5.85 -5.94
CA GLY A 105 6.65 -5.05 -4.92
C GLY A 105 6.36 -3.61 -5.31
N CYS A 106 5.97 -2.83 -4.30
CA CYS A 106 5.58 -1.43 -4.44
C CYS A 106 6.76 -0.54 -4.85
N PRO A 107 6.65 0.23 -5.95
CA PRO A 107 7.71 1.14 -6.37
C PRO A 107 7.95 2.28 -5.36
N VAL A 108 6.93 2.72 -4.62
CA VAL A 108 7.09 3.73 -3.56
C VAL A 108 8.00 3.23 -2.44
N ALA A 109 7.80 1.97 -2.02
CA ALA A 109 8.63 1.36 -0.97
C ALA A 109 10.06 1.02 -1.45
N ALA A 110 10.23 0.74 -2.73
CA ALA A 110 11.53 0.39 -3.30
C ALA A 110 12.36 1.61 -3.71
N LEU A 111 11.72 2.60 -4.36
CA LEU A 111 12.40 3.70 -5.05
C LEU A 111 12.08 5.08 -4.48
N GLY A 112 11.07 5.21 -3.59
CA GLY A 112 10.61 6.50 -3.10
C GLY A 112 11.71 7.42 -2.60
N PRO A 113 12.61 6.99 -1.69
CA PRO A 113 13.70 7.83 -1.19
C PRO A 113 14.68 8.29 -2.28
N GLU A 114 14.91 7.46 -3.30
CA GLU A 114 15.78 7.79 -4.43
C GLU A 114 15.10 8.81 -5.36
N LEU A 115 13.85 8.58 -5.73
CA LEU A 115 13.07 9.47 -6.59
C LEU A 115 12.89 10.88 -6.00
N ILE A 116 12.80 11.00 -4.66
CA ILE A 116 12.77 12.30 -3.98
C ILE A 116 14.05 13.10 -4.23
N ARG A 117 15.20 12.43 -4.33
CA ARG A 117 16.52 13.07 -4.52
C ARG A 117 16.85 13.34 -5.98
N THR A 118 16.31 12.59 -6.92
CA THR A 118 16.71 12.58 -8.34
C THR A 118 16.21 13.81 -9.14
N GLY A 119 15.29 14.61 -8.59
CA GLY A 119 14.85 15.85 -9.23
C GLY A 119 13.33 16.00 -9.36
N GLN A 120 12.91 17.16 -9.90
CA GLN A 120 11.48 17.54 -9.90
C GLN A 120 10.61 16.61 -10.78
N LYS A 121 11.14 16.14 -11.93
CA LYS A 121 10.43 15.24 -12.85
C LYS A 121 9.98 13.98 -12.10
N PHE A 122 10.90 13.27 -11.46
CA PHE A 122 10.60 12.03 -10.74
C PHE A 122 9.80 12.26 -9.47
N ARG A 123 9.96 13.41 -8.82
CA ARG A 123 9.12 13.79 -7.68
C ARG A 123 7.64 13.97 -8.10
N ASN A 124 7.39 14.47 -9.30
CA ASN A 124 6.04 14.57 -9.85
C ASN A 124 5.44 13.19 -10.09
N GLU A 125 6.20 12.25 -10.67
CA GLU A 125 5.77 10.86 -10.88
C GLU A 125 5.51 10.16 -9.54
N LEU A 126 6.38 10.31 -8.57
CA LEU A 126 6.17 9.78 -7.22
C LEU A 126 4.90 10.36 -6.58
N THR A 127 4.65 11.65 -6.77
CA THR A 127 3.43 12.30 -6.26
C THR A 127 2.18 11.71 -6.91
N ALA A 128 2.21 11.49 -8.23
CA ALA A 128 1.10 10.85 -8.96
C ALA A 128 0.86 9.42 -8.45
N GLU A 129 1.92 8.64 -8.25
CA GLU A 129 1.84 7.28 -7.72
C GLU A 129 1.25 7.24 -6.30
N ILE A 130 1.70 8.12 -5.40
CA ILE A 130 1.16 8.21 -4.04
C ILE A 130 -0.33 8.57 -4.07
N ARG A 131 -0.73 9.54 -4.91
CA ARG A 131 -2.15 9.93 -5.06
C ARG A 131 -2.99 8.76 -5.60
N SER A 132 -2.51 8.08 -6.62
CA SER A 132 -3.18 6.88 -7.17
C SER A 132 -3.39 5.83 -6.09
N ARG A 133 -2.38 5.58 -5.28
CA ARG A 133 -2.45 4.62 -4.18
C ARG A 133 -3.44 5.03 -3.09
N LEU A 134 -3.45 6.31 -2.71
CA LEU A 134 -4.42 6.84 -1.74
C LEU A 134 -5.86 6.70 -2.26
N ASN A 135 -6.11 6.95 -3.54
CA ASN A 135 -7.43 6.78 -4.15
C ASN A 135 -7.84 5.30 -4.16
N GLN A 136 -6.97 4.40 -4.58
CA GLN A 136 -7.23 2.97 -4.56
C GLN A 136 -7.57 2.47 -3.15
N LEU A 137 -6.79 2.87 -2.14
CA LEU A 137 -7.07 2.50 -0.75
C LEU A 137 -8.38 3.12 -0.26
N TYR A 138 -8.76 4.31 -0.75
CA TYR A 138 -10.05 4.93 -0.42
C TYR A 138 -11.23 4.07 -0.89
N ASP A 139 -11.11 3.45 -2.05
CA ASP A 139 -12.16 2.57 -2.62
C ASP A 139 -12.25 1.22 -1.88
N LEU A 140 -11.23 0.88 -1.09
CA LEU A 140 -11.21 -0.32 -0.24
C LEU A 140 -11.81 -0.08 1.16
N THR A 141 -12.07 1.18 1.56
CA THR A 141 -12.66 1.49 2.87
C THR A 141 -14.19 1.42 2.83
N SER A 142 -14.80 1.10 3.97
CA SER A 142 -16.27 1.12 4.08
C SER A 142 -16.86 2.51 3.72
N PRO A 143 -17.85 2.59 2.82
CA PRO A 143 -18.50 3.83 2.44
C PRO A 143 -19.32 4.45 3.59
N GLU A 144 -19.64 3.68 4.63
CA GLU A 144 -20.40 4.12 5.79
C GLU A 144 -19.58 5.00 6.76
N LEU A 145 -18.24 4.93 6.66
CA LEU A 145 -17.37 5.74 7.49
C LEU A 145 -17.38 7.22 7.01
N PRO A 146 -17.35 8.19 7.94
CA PRO A 146 -17.22 9.60 7.59
C PRO A 146 -15.97 9.85 6.71
N PRO A 147 -16.04 10.71 5.67
CA PRO A 147 -14.94 10.95 4.75
C PRO A 147 -13.63 11.40 5.43
N LYS A 148 -13.73 12.11 6.55
CA LYS A 148 -12.55 12.52 7.34
C LYS A 148 -11.85 11.30 7.96
N ILE A 149 -12.62 10.37 8.52
CA ILE A 149 -12.09 9.14 9.14
C ILE A 149 -11.46 8.26 8.07
N ARG A 150 -12.15 8.05 6.93
CA ARG A 150 -11.61 7.30 5.79
C ARG A 150 -10.24 7.85 5.36
N ARG A 151 -10.13 9.17 5.15
CA ARG A 151 -8.85 9.80 4.77
C ARG A 151 -7.74 9.60 5.81
N GLN A 152 -8.07 9.66 7.10
CA GLN A 152 -7.10 9.41 8.17
C GLN A 152 -6.65 7.95 8.20
N GLN A 153 -7.59 7.00 8.07
CA GLN A 153 -7.28 5.57 8.03
C GLN A 153 -6.38 5.20 6.85
N ILE A 154 -6.70 5.66 5.64
CA ILE A 154 -5.89 5.34 4.45
C ILE A 154 -4.51 5.98 4.50
N ALA A 155 -4.38 7.21 5.01
CA ALA A 155 -3.08 7.85 5.17
C ALA A 155 -2.21 7.10 6.18
N GLY A 156 -2.78 6.73 7.33
CA GLY A 156 -2.09 5.93 8.35
C GLY A 156 -1.74 4.52 7.86
N ALA A 157 -2.68 3.85 7.18
CA ALA A 157 -2.44 2.53 6.59
C ALA A 157 -1.32 2.56 5.56
N LEU A 158 -1.36 3.51 4.61
CA LEU A 158 -0.31 3.65 3.59
C LEU A 158 1.06 3.94 4.22
N ALA A 159 1.11 4.82 5.21
CA ALA A 159 2.36 5.12 5.93
C ALA A 159 2.91 3.89 6.64
N CYS A 160 2.05 3.11 7.34
CA CYS A 160 2.45 1.87 8.00
C CYS A 160 2.89 0.80 6.98
N MET A 161 2.16 0.63 5.88
CA MET A 161 2.47 -0.33 4.82
C MET A 161 3.84 -0.03 4.20
N VAL A 162 4.06 1.19 3.72
CA VAL A 162 5.31 1.59 3.05
C VAL A 162 6.45 1.64 4.04
N GLY A 163 6.28 2.32 5.16
CA GLY A 163 7.31 2.44 6.21
C GLY A 163 7.64 1.10 6.84
N GLY A 164 6.63 0.28 7.15
CA GLY A 164 6.79 -1.05 7.70
C GLY A 164 7.63 -1.96 6.80
N LEU A 165 7.37 -1.94 5.49
CA LEU A 165 8.14 -2.74 4.53
C LEU A 165 9.59 -2.27 4.40
N ILE A 166 9.82 -0.94 4.34
CA ILE A 166 11.17 -0.35 4.27
C ILE A 166 11.98 -0.72 5.52
N LEU A 167 11.39 -0.51 6.71
CA LEU A 167 12.05 -0.81 7.99
C LEU A 167 12.32 -2.30 8.13
N ALA A 168 11.35 -3.17 7.81
CA ALA A 168 11.54 -4.61 7.86
C ALA A 168 12.70 -5.08 6.96
N ARG A 169 12.86 -4.50 5.77
CA ARG A 169 14.00 -4.82 4.88
C ARG A 169 15.35 -4.41 5.48
N GLY A 170 15.38 -3.35 6.28
CA GLY A 170 16.59 -2.90 6.99
C GLY A 170 16.96 -3.72 8.23
N LEU A 171 16.02 -4.51 8.78
CA LEU A 171 16.25 -5.33 9.96
C LEU A 171 17.01 -6.63 9.63
N LYS A 172 17.63 -7.23 10.67
CA LYS A 172 18.17 -8.60 10.58
C LYS A 172 17.02 -9.57 10.30
N GLU A 173 17.29 -10.62 9.54
CA GLU A 173 16.28 -11.60 9.10
C GLU A 173 15.47 -12.19 10.27
N SER A 174 16.12 -12.47 11.40
CA SER A 174 15.50 -12.99 12.61
C SER A 174 14.46 -12.04 13.25
N GLU A 175 14.52 -10.73 12.94
CA GLU A 175 13.66 -9.70 13.53
C GLU A 175 12.51 -9.29 12.59
N ARG A 176 12.67 -9.52 11.28
CA ARG A 176 11.73 -9.06 10.23
C ARG A 176 10.30 -9.52 10.46
N ARG A 177 10.13 -10.82 10.73
CA ARG A 177 8.80 -11.40 10.93
C ARG A 177 8.08 -10.80 12.13
N LYS A 178 8.75 -10.71 13.27
CA LYS A 178 8.19 -10.12 14.48
C LYS A 178 7.77 -8.68 14.25
N PHE A 179 8.60 -7.90 13.58
CA PHE A 179 8.28 -6.51 13.26
C PHE A 179 7.06 -6.37 12.35
N LEU A 180 6.91 -7.23 11.32
CA LEU A 180 5.70 -7.25 10.49
C LEU A 180 4.46 -7.65 11.28
N GLU A 181 4.56 -8.61 12.22
CA GLU A 181 3.47 -8.99 13.11
C GLU A 181 3.02 -7.82 14.01
N GLU A 182 3.96 -6.99 14.48
CA GLU A 182 3.67 -5.77 15.22
C GLU A 182 2.97 -4.72 14.36
N CYS A 183 3.41 -4.51 13.10
CA CYS A 183 2.71 -3.67 12.13
C CYS A 183 1.28 -4.17 11.84
N HIS A 184 1.09 -5.47 11.70
CA HIS A 184 -0.23 -6.08 11.53
C HIS A 184 -1.14 -5.83 12.75
N SER A 185 -0.60 -5.99 13.95
CA SER A 185 -1.36 -5.75 15.19
C SER A 185 -1.79 -4.29 15.32
N PHE A 186 -0.89 -3.36 14.99
CA PHE A 186 -1.20 -1.93 14.94
C PHE A 186 -2.31 -1.61 13.94
N LEU A 187 -2.21 -2.14 12.70
CA LEU A 187 -3.23 -1.89 11.68
C LEU A 187 -4.59 -2.47 12.06
N ARG A 188 -4.65 -3.65 12.67
CA ARG A 188 -5.90 -4.21 13.19
C ARG A 188 -6.54 -3.28 14.21
N ALA A 189 -5.79 -2.85 15.22
CA ALA A 189 -6.31 -1.93 16.23
C ALA A 189 -6.75 -0.59 15.60
N ALA A 190 -5.95 0.00 14.72
CA ALA A 190 -6.24 1.30 14.13
C ALA A 190 -7.43 1.30 13.15
N LEU A 191 -7.66 0.21 12.42
CA LEU A 191 -8.69 0.14 11.38
C LEU A 191 -10.00 -0.47 11.89
N VAL A 192 -9.96 -1.43 12.83
CA VAL A 192 -11.15 -2.10 13.38
C VAL A 192 -11.76 -1.31 14.53
N ASP A 193 -10.95 -0.89 15.50
CA ASP A 193 -11.45 -0.20 16.71
C ASP A 193 -11.97 1.22 16.42
N SER A 194 -11.56 1.81 15.29
CA SER A 194 -12.07 3.11 14.84
C SER A 194 -13.45 3.04 14.20
N ASN A 195 -14.08 1.86 14.11
CA ASN A 195 -15.42 1.69 13.56
C ASN A 195 -16.48 1.83 14.67
N PRO A 196 -17.25 2.93 14.75
CA PRO A 196 -18.18 3.18 15.86
C PRO A 196 -19.33 2.16 15.98
N LYS A 197 -19.51 1.26 15.02
CA LYS A 197 -20.53 0.20 15.06
C LYS A 197 -20.14 -1.02 15.88
N GLY A 198 -18.88 -1.17 16.30
CA GLY A 198 -18.42 -2.26 17.18
C GLY A 198 -18.53 -1.96 18.67
N ALA A 199 -18.80 -0.73 19.06
CA ALA A 199 -19.00 -0.36 20.44
C ALA A 199 -20.42 -0.78 20.89
N THR A 200 -20.55 -1.94 21.50
CA THR A 200 -21.76 -2.31 22.26
C THR A 200 -22.10 -1.15 23.22
N PRO A 201 -23.32 -0.58 23.19
CA PRO A 201 -23.65 0.51 24.07
C PRO A 201 -23.51 0.02 25.52
N LYS A 202 -22.58 0.61 26.27
CA LYS A 202 -22.51 0.41 27.73
C LYS A 202 -23.90 0.69 28.27
N ARG A 203 -24.58 -0.33 28.77
CA ARG A 203 -25.82 -0.21 29.51
C ARG A 203 -25.64 0.89 30.55
N ARG A 204 -26.27 2.04 30.37
CA ARG A 204 -26.42 3.04 31.42
C ARG A 204 -27.15 2.34 32.55
N GLY A 205 -26.44 2.10 33.64
CA GLY A 205 -27.03 1.61 34.86
C GLY A 205 -28.20 2.53 35.24
N THR A 206 -29.36 1.94 35.44
CA THR A 206 -30.55 2.60 36.00
C THR A 206 -30.14 3.19 37.36
N PRO A 207 -30.39 4.48 37.62
CA PRO A 207 -30.14 5.04 38.95
C PRO A 207 -31.05 4.34 40.00
N PRO A 208 -30.55 4.10 41.20
CA PRO A 208 -31.34 3.46 42.24
C PRO A 208 -32.59 4.33 42.58
N SER A 209 -33.76 3.71 42.59
CA SER A 209 -35.00 4.33 42.98
C SER A 209 -34.89 4.82 44.46
N LYS A 210 -35.08 6.12 44.66
CA LYS A 210 -35.20 6.69 46.00
C LYS A 210 -36.52 6.23 46.61
N HIS A 211 -36.49 5.29 47.55
CA HIS A 211 -37.58 5.02 48.48
C HIS A 211 -37.77 6.24 49.39
N THR A 212 -38.80 7.02 49.14
CA THR A 212 -39.27 8.01 50.08
C THR A 212 -40.11 7.32 51.17
N ASN A 213 -39.49 7.14 52.35
CA ASN A 213 -40.17 6.65 53.53
C ASN A 213 -40.82 7.86 54.23
N SER A 214 -42.12 8.08 54.02
CA SER A 214 -42.92 9.09 54.75
C SER A 214 -43.46 8.49 56.03
N HIS A 215 -42.75 8.66 57.16
CA HIS A 215 -43.30 8.43 58.49
C HIS A 215 -43.90 9.76 59.01
N ARG A 216 -45.21 9.86 59.07
CA ARG A 216 -45.94 10.88 59.84
C ARG A 216 -46.18 10.37 61.25
N PRO A 217 -45.82 11.08 62.31
CA PRO A 217 -46.27 10.74 63.64
C PRO A 217 -47.67 11.32 63.87
N ARG A 218 -48.60 10.46 64.35
CA ARG A 218 -49.90 10.85 64.91
C ARG A 218 -49.68 11.52 66.27
N LYS A 219 -50.19 12.73 66.43
CA LYS A 219 -50.45 13.31 67.77
C LYS A 219 -51.77 12.75 68.28
N SER A 220 -51.78 12.25 69.53
CA SER A 220 -52.98 12.12 70.38
C SER A 220 -52.68 12.79 71.70
N LEU A 221 -53.59 13.75 72.03
CA LEU A 221 -54.04 14.27 73.35
C LEU A 221 -52.98 14.42 74.44
#